data_80d18a44b03aefe337b0de9190512379
#
_entry.id   80d18a44b03aefe337b0de9190512379
#
_cell.length_a   1.000
_cell.length_b   1.000
_cell.length_c   1.000
_cell.angle_alpha   90.00
_cell.angle_beta   90.00
_cell.angle_gamma   90.00
#
_symmetry.space_group_name_H-M   'P 1'
#
loop_
_entity.id
_entity.type
_entity.pdbx_description
1 polymer ?
#
loop_
_entity_poly.entity_id
_entity_poly.type
_entity_poly.pdbx_seq_one_letter_code
_entity_poly.pdbx_strand_id
1 'polypeptide(L)'
;MNVNSALRQRISIKYVMQGLKKEEIQDYIKTRMKIAGVVNDIFTPSAYEAIYSLTKGLPRIINNLVTASLLYAYSKRLREIDEEVIYQAQNEISL
;
A
#
# COMPACT_ATOMS: atom_id res chain seq x y z
N MET A 1 1.50 4.41 -27.10
CA MET A 1 0.87 4.69 -25.86
C MET A 1 -0.05 5.87 -25.98
N ASN A 2 -0.90 6.05 -25.07
CA ASN A 2 -2.06 6.88 -25.25
C ASN A 2 -2.08 8.05 -24.28
N VAL A 3 -3.15 8.80 -24.30
CA VAL A 3 -3.33 9.95 -23.45
C VAL A 3 -3.25 9.61 -21.98
N ASN A 4 -3.73 8.43 -21.62
CA ASN A 4 -3.72 7.99 -20.24
C ASN A 4 -2.31 7.84 -19.69
N SER A 5 -1.37 7.48 -20.54
CA SER A 5 0.01 7.34 -20.13
C SER A 5 0.60 8.69 -19.71
N ALA A 6 0.30 9.73 -20.45
CA ALA A 6 0.80 11.08 -20.13
C ALA A 6 0.21 11.56 -18.81
N LEU A 7 -1.08 11.37 -18.62
CA LEU A 7 -1.73 11.76 -17.39
C LEU A 7 -1.20 10.98 -16.21
N ARG A 8 -0.98 9.69 -16.40
CA ARG A 8 -0.45 8.84 -15.36
C ARG A 8 0.94 9.25 -14.94
N GLN A 9 1.78 9.63 -15.91
CA GLN A 9 3.12 10.10 -15.62
C GLN A 9 3.12 11.37 -14.78
N ARG A 10 2.24 12.29 -15.11
CA ARG A 10 2.12 13.53 -14.35
C ARG A 10 1.73 13.26 -12.90
N ILE A 11 0.75 12.39 -12.71
CA ILE A 11 0.29 12.03 -11.38
C ILE A 11 1.41 11.34 -10.61
N SER A 12 2.13 10.45 -11.28
CA SER A 12 3.24 9.73 -10.65
C SER A 12 4.34 10.66 -10.18
N ILE A 13 4.67 11.67 -11.00
CA ILE A 13 5.70 12.63 -10.63
C ILE A 13 5.29 13.36 -9.35
N LYS A 14 4.04 13.82 -9.31
CA LYS A 14 3.53 14.52 -8.15
C LYS A 14 3.65 13.67 -6.89
N TYR A 15 3.20 12.43 -6.96
CA TYR A 15 3.19 11.55 -5.80
C TYR A 15 4.59 11.14 -5.38
N VAL A 16 5.49 10.94 -6.33
CA VAL A 16 6.86 10.58 -6.00
C VAL A 16 7.54 11.70 -5.21
N MET A 17 7.25 12.94 -5.57
CA MET A 17 7.88 14.08 -4.91
C MET A 17 7.23 14.44 -3.59
N GLN A 18 5.92 14.30 -3.49
CA GLN A 18 5.18 14.75 -2.31
C GLN A 18 4.63 13.63 -1.45
N GLY A 19 4.50 12.44 -2.04
CA GLY A 19 3.84 11.34 -1.37
C GLY A 19 2.32 11.48 -1.39
N LEU A 20 1.64 10.37 -1.12
CA LEU A 20 0.20 10.37 -0.96
C LEU A 20 -0.16 10.87 0.43
N LYS A 21 -1.29 11.57 0.51
CA LYS A 21 -1.83 11.92 1.80
C LYS A 21 -2.42 10.69 2.46
N LYS A 22 -2.61 10.75 3.77
CA LYS A 22 -3.12 9.61 4.52
C LYS A 22 -4.43 9.08 3.93
N GLU A 23 -5.36 9.97 3.63
CA GLU A 23 -6.65 9.55 3.10
C GLU A 23 -6.55 9.02 1.67
N GLU A 24 -5.52 9.42 0.94
CA GLU A 24 -5.31 8.92 -0.43
C GLU A 24 -4.72 7.52 -0.44
N ILE A 25 -4.00 7.15 0.61
CA ILE A 25 -3.37 5.82 0.70
C ILE A 25 -4.43 4.73 0.70
N GLN A 26 -5.51 4.93 1.44
CA GLN A 26 -6.57 3.95 1.52
C GLN A 26 -7.17 3.68 0.14
N ASP A 27 -7.47 4.73 -0.60
CA ASP A 27 -8.01 4.58 -1.95
C ASP A 27 -7.01 3.93 -2.89
N TYR A 28 -5.75 4.31 -2.77
CA TYR A 28 -4.69 3.76 -3.58
C TYR A 28 -4.57 2.25 -3.39
N ILE A 29 -4.54 1.81 -2.13
CA ILE A 29 -4.41 0.39 -1.82
C ILE A 29 -5.66 -0.37 -2.26
N LYS A 30 -6.84 0.17 -1.98
CA LYS A 30 -8.09 -0.48 -2.38
C LYS A 30 -8.17 -0.67 -3.89
N THR A 31 -7.74 0.34 -4.64
CA THR A 31 -7.76 0.25 -6.10
C THR A 31 -6.82 -0.85 -6.58
N ARG A 32 -5.62 -0.91 -6.03
CA ARG A 32 -4.66 -1.93 -6.43
C ARG A 32 -5.15 -3.34 -6.07
N MET A 33 -5.77 -3.49 -4.90
CA MET A 33 -6.31 -4.78 -4.50
C MET A 33 -7.44 -5.20 -5.41
N LYS A 34 -8.29 -4.26 -5.80
CA LYS A 34 -9.39 -4.55 -6.73
C LYS A 34 -8.86 -5.01 -8.08
N ILE A 35 -7.82 -4.38 -8.58
CA ILE A 35 -7.19 -4.79 -9.84
C ILE A 35 -6.67 -6.22 -9.73
N ALA A 36 -6.15 -6.60 -8.56
CA ALA A 36 -5.65 -7.94 -8.31
C ALA A 36 -6.76 -8.96 -8.03
N GLY A 37 -8.02 -8.53 -8.07
CA GLY A 37 -9.15 -9.44 -7.87
C GLY A 37 -9.61 -9.57 -6.43
N VAL A 38 -9.07 -8.77 -5.52
CA VAL A 38 -9.46 -8.80 -4.12
C VAL A 38 -10.52 -7.72 -3.89
N VAL A 39 -11.73 -8.15 -3.58
CA VAL A 39 -12.85 -7.22 -3.41
C VAL A 39 -13.16 -6.90 -1.95
N ASN A 40 -12.69 -7.73 -1.04
CA ASN A 40 -12.91 -7.50 0.39
C ASN A 40 -11.84 -6.59 0.97
N ASP A 41 -12.24 -5.75 1.92
CA ASP A 41 -11.30 -4.86 2.59
C ASP A 41 -10.62 -5.62 3.71
N ILE A 42 -9.39 -6.03 3.48
CA ILE A 42 -8.65 -6.85 4.43
C ILE A 42 -7.70 -6.03 5.31
N PHE A 43 -7.52 -4.75 5.01
CA PHE A 43 -6.68 -3.88 5.82
C PHE A 43 -7.54 -3.13 6.83
N THR A 44 -7.12 -3.14 8.09
CA THR A 44 -7.81 -2.38 9.13
C THR A 44 -7.45 -0.90 9.06
N PRO A 45 -8.23 -0.03 9.69
CA PRO A 45 -7.85 1.40 9.75
C PRO A 45 -6.48 1.61 10.38
N SER A 46 -6.12 0.83 11.40
CA SER A 46 -4.80 0.95 12.01
C SER A 46 -3.69 0.54 11.06
N ALA A 47 -3.97 -0.40 10.14
CA ALA A 47 -2.99 -0.79 9.13
C ALA A 47 -2.70 0.37 8.18
N TYR A 48 -3.73 1.08 7.75
CA TYR A 48 -3.53 2.23 6.86
C TYR A 48 -2.71 3.32 7.54
N GLU A 49 -2.94 3.55 8.81
CA GLU A 49 -2.16 4.53 9.56
C GLU A 49 -0.69 4.11 9.67
N ALA A 50 -0.45 2.83 9.95
CA ALA A 50 0.91 2.31 10.03
C ALA A 50 1.62 2.43 8.69
N ILE A 51 0.91 2.13 7.60
CA ILE A 51 1.47 2.24 6.27
C ILE A 51 1.89 3.69 6.00
N TYR A 52 1.02 4.64 6.30
CA TYR A 52 1.35 6.04 6.10
C TYR A 52 2.58 6.45 6.92
N SER A 53 2.61 6.05 8.17
CA SER A 53 3.70 6.40 9.07
C SER A 53 5.05 5.87 8.57
N LEU A 54 5.06 4.65 8.04
CA LEU A 54 6.30 4.00 7.61
C LEU A 54 6.73 4.40 6.21
N THR A 55 5.79 4.75 5.34
CA THR A 55 6.09 5.01 3.93
C THR A 55 6.09 6.48 3.57
N LYS A 56 5.54 7.33 4.42
CA LYS A 56 5.36 8.76 4.15
C LYS A 56 4.54 8.98 2.88
N GLY A 57 3.75 8.00 2.49
CA GLY A 57 2.91 8.11 1.32
C GLY A 57 3.59 7.87 0.00
N LEU A 58 4.85 7.43 0.00
CA LEU A 58 5.59 7.20 -1.24
C LEU A 58 5.10 5.90 -1.89
N PRO A 59 4.53 5.96 -3.11
CA PRO A 59 3.89 4.79 -3.71
C PRO A 59 4.81 3.58 -3.85
N ARG A 60 6.07 3.81 -4.20
CA ARG A 60 7.03 2.72 -4.34
C ARG A 60 7.19 1.95 -3.04
N ILE A 61 7.32 2.70 -1.94
CA ILE A 61 7.48 2.09 -0.62
C ILE A 61 6.19 1.44 -0.16
N ILE A 62 5.05 2.08 -0.46
CA ILE A 62 3.74 1.51 -0.15
C ILE A 62 3.59 0.15 -0.84
N ASN A 63 3.93 0.08 -2.12
CA ASN A 63 3.80 -1.17 -2.89
C ASN A 63 4.63 -2.28 -2.26
N ASN A 64 5.86 -1.97 -1.88
CA ASN A 64 6.75 -2.96 -1.26
C ASN A 64 6.19 -3.42 0.08
N LEU A 65 5.75 -2.49 0.89
CA LEU A 65 5.23 -2.81 2.22
C LEU A 65 3.92 -3.60 2.14
N VAL A 66 3.02 -3.21 1.23
CA VAL A 66 1.76 -3.91 1.05
C VAL A 66 2.02 -5.34 0.58
N THR A 67 2.91 -5.52 -0.38
CA THR A 67 3.27 -6.85 -0.88
C THR A 67 3.82 -7.72 0.25
N ALA A 68 4.75 -7.18 1.04
CA ALA A 68 5.32 -7.91 2.16
C ALA A 68 4.26 -8.25 3.21
N SER A 69 3.33 -7.33 3.46
CA SER A 69 2.26 -7.56 4.43
C SER A 69 1.32 -8.67 3.97
N LEU A 70 1.01 -8.69 2.68
CA LEU A 70 0.16 -9.74 2.13
C LEU A 70 0.83 -11.10 2.22
N LEU A 71 2.12 -11.17 1.92
CA LEU A 71 2.88 -12.40 2.01
C LEU A 71 2.97 -12.88 3.46
N TYR A 72 3.19 -11.97 4.38
CA TYR A 72 3.24 -12.29 5.80
C TYR A 72 1.88 -12.85 6.26
N ALA A 73 0.80 -12.14 5.93
CA ALA A 73 -0.54 -12.55 6.32
C ALA A 73 -0.87 -13.92 5.73
N TYR A 74 -0.51 -14.15 4.48
CA TYR A 74 -0.75 -15.44 3.83
C TYR A 74 -0.01 -16.56 4.54
N SER A 75 1.25 -16.34 4.88
CA SER A 75 2.05 -17.34 5.54
C SER A 75 1.54 -17.69 6.94
N LYS A 76 0.90 -16.74 7.59
CA LYS A 76 0.33 -16.93 8.93
C LYS A 76 -1.16 -17.26 8.89
N ARG A 77 -1.74 -17.33 7.69
CA ARG A 77 -3.17 -17.61 7.47
C ARG A 77 -4.08 -16.62 8.18
N LEU A 78 -3.69 -15.35 8.13
CA LEU A 78 -4.48 -14.29 8.71
C LEU A 78 -5.54 -13.81 7.73
N ARG A 79 -6.70 -13.41 8.26
CA ARG A 79 -7.80 -12.91 7.43
C ARG A 79 -7.80 -11.41 7.28
N GLU A 80 -7.14 -10.72 8.19
CA GLU A 80 -7.01 -9.27 8.07
C GLU A 80 -5.59 -8.86 8.39
N ILE A 81 -5.27 -7.66 7.91
CA ILE A 81 -3.95 -7.08 8.10
C ILE A 81 -4.13 -5.85 8.98
N ASP A 82 -3.61 -5.92 10.20
CA ASP A 82 -3.64 -4.81 11.14
C ASP A 82 -2.26 -4.17 11.24
N GLU A 83 -2.11 -3.23 12.16
CA GLU A 83 -0.84 -2.51 12.31
C GLU A 83 0.30 -3.46 12.66
N GLU A 84 0.04 -4.49 13.45
CA GLU A 84 1.10 -5.41 13.84
C GLU A 84 1.65 -6.16 12.63
N VAL A 85 0.78 -6.59 11.73
CA VAL A 85 1.20 -7.25 10.50
C VAL A 85 2.08 -6.31 9.68
N ILE A 86 1.68 -5.04 9.62
CA ILE A 86 2.45 -4.04 8.88
C ILE A 86 3.85 -3.89 9.48
N TYR A 87 3.96 -3.80 10.80
CA TYR A 87 5.27 -3.64 11.44
C TYR A 87 6.13 -4.89 11.28
N GLN A 88 5.53 -6.08 11.36
CA GLN A 88 6.29 -7.31 11.15
C GLN A 88 6.80 -7.41 9.71
N ALA A 89 5.95 -7.03 8.75
CA ALA A 89 6.36 -7.03 7.35
C ALA A 89 7.49 -6.03 7.12
N GLN A 90 7.41 -4.86 7.76
CA GLN A 90 8.46 -3.85 7.65
C GLN A 90 9.77 -4.39 8.19
N ASN A 91 9.75 -5.09 9.29
CA ASN A 91 10.96 -5.68 9.86
C ASN A 91 11.62 -6.65 8.88
N GLU A 92 10.82 -7.40 8.15
CA GLU A 92 11.35 -8.39 7.22
C GLU A 92 11.98 -7.75 5.98
N ILE A 93 11.49 -6.60 5.55
CA ILE A 93 12.04 -5.95 4.37
C ILE A 93 13.09 -4.89 4.70
N SER A 94 13.31 -4.61 5.97
CA SER A 94 14.29 -3.62 6.41
C SER A 94 15.68 -4.20 6.65
N LEU A 95 15.90 -5.39 6.19
CA LEU A 95 17.19 -6.03 6.34
C LEU A 95 18.22 -5.40 5.42
#